data_23f91b2af665725d653c14aad59d0efa
#
_entry.id   23f91b2af665725d653c14aad59d0efa
#
_cell.length_a   1.000
_cell.length_b   1.000
_cell.length_c   1.000
_cell.angle_alpha   90.00
_cell.angle_beta   90.00
_cell.angle_gamma   90.00
#
_symmetry.space_group_name_H-M   'P 1'
#
loop_
_entity.id
_entity.type
_entity.pdbx_description
1 polymer ?
#
loop_
_entity_poly.entity_id
_entity_poly.type
_entity_poly.pdbx_seq_one_letter_code
_entity_poly.pdbx_strand_id
1 'polypeptide(L)'
;EAVGPVATHFFGDPSRKLKLVGVTGTNGKTTIATLLYNLFRKLGHKVGLLSTVCNYIDGEAVPADHTTPDPIALNELLARMVSAGCTYCFMECSSHAIHQHRIGGLHFAGGLFTNLTRDHLDYHKTFENYRNAKKMFFDMLPKTAFAVTNADDKNGLFMVQNCKASVKTYSIQRVADYRARILECHFEGMYLEIDGKEVGVQFIGRFNVSNLLAVYAAAVLLGEDAQAVLVAMS
;
A
#
# COMPACT_ATOMS: atom_id res chain seq x y z
N GLU A 1 10.10 20.60 4.84
CA GLU A 1 10.12 20.09 3.45
C GLU A 1 11.52 19.59 3.03
N ALA A 2 12.62 20.29 3.38
CA ALA A 2 13.98 19.92 2.96
C ALA A 2 14.55 18.66 3.62
N VAL A 3 14.08 18.27 4.80
CA VAL A 3 14.65 17.16 5.59
C VAL A 3 14.51 15.81 4.85
N GLY A 4 13.37 15.55 4.22
CA GLY A 4 13.14 14.31 3.48
C GLY A 4 14.15 14.10 2.34
N PRO A 5 14.26 15.02 1.36
CA PRO A 5 15.23 14.91 0.28
C PRO A 5 16.68 14.83 0.77
N VAL A 6 17.05 15.58 1.81
CA VAL A 6 18.40 15.54 2.40
C VAL A 6 18.68 14.19 3.02
N ALA A 7 17.76 13.63 3.83
CA ALA A 7 17.89 12.30 4.41
C ALA A 7 17.99 11.23 3.32
N THR A 8 17.12 11.29 2.30
CA THR A 8 17.15 10.35 1.17
C THR A 8 18.52 10.33 0.50
N HIS A 9 19.09 11.48 0.21
CA HIS A 9 20.42 11.58 -0.39
C HIS A 9 21.53 11.09 0.55
N PHE A 10 21.47 11.47 1.84
CA PHE A 10 22.46 11.06 2.85
C PHE A 10 22.55 9.53 2.99
N PHE A 11 21.42 8.83 2.96
CA PHE A 11 21.36 7.37 3.02
C PHE A 11 21.55 6.68 1.65
N GLY A 12 21.93 7.40 0.60
CA GLY A 12 22.26 6.87 -0.71
C GLY A 12 21.05 6.45 -1.54
N ASP A 13 19.95 7.21 -1.46
CA ASP A 13 18.71 7.02 -2.22
C ASP A 13 18.13 5.59 -2.10
N PRO A 14 17.90 5.06 -0.89
CA PRO A 14 17.55 3.64 -0.70
C PRO A 14 16.22 3.27 -1.36
N SER A 15 15.25 4.18 -1.42
CA SER A 15 13.96 3.95 -2.08
C SER A 15 14.04 3.72 -3.59
N ARG A 16 15.13 4.10 -4.24
CA ARG A 16 15.38 3.81 -5.66
C ARG A 16 15.93 2.40 -5.91
N LYS A 17 16.45 1.76 -4.85
CA LYS A 17 17.03 0.40 -4.88
C LYS A 17 16.01 -0.66 -4.48
N LEU A 18 14.79 -0.25 -4.11
CA LEU A 18 13.66 -1.08 -3.71
C LEU A 18 12.46 -0.79 -4.61
N LYS A 19 11.58 -1.74 -4.79
CA LYS A 19 10.22 -1.48 -5.25
C LYS A 19 9.37 -1.08 -4.04
N LEU A 20 9.37 0.21 -3.72
CA LEU A 20 8.64 0.78 -2.59
C LEU A 20 7.19 1.03 -2.96
N VAL A 21 6.25 0.46 -2.22
CA VAL A 21 4.80 0.66 -2.41
C VAL A 21 4.18 1.23 -1.15
N GLY A 22 3.50 2.35 -1.29
CA GLY A 22 2.79 3.02 -0.20
C GLY A 22 1.30 2.69 -0.19
N VAL A 23 0.74 2.51 1.00
CA VAL A 23 -0.70 2.28 1.20
C VAL A 23 -1.27 3.41 2.03
N THR A 24 -2.26 4.12 1.52
CA THR A 24 -2.96 5.17 2.25
C THR A 24 -4.48 4.96 2.24
N GLY A 25 -5.16 5.57 3.18
CA GLY A 25 -6.61 5.47 3.39
C GLY A 25 -6.94 5.64 4.87
N THR A 26 -8.21 5.56 5.25
CA THR A 26 -8.61 5.56 6.67
C THR A 26 -8.36 4.18 7.26
N ASN A 27 -8.98 3.14 6.71
CA ASN A 27 -8.91 1.77 7.17
C ASN A 27 -8.23 0.86 6.15
N GLY A 28 -7.66 -0.27 6.60
CA GLY A 28 -7.09 -1.32 5.76
C GLY A 28 -5.61 -1.14 5.40
N LYS A 29 -4.97 -0.02 5.73
CA LYS A 29 -3.54 0.22 5.44
C LYS A 29 -2.64 -0.89 5.99
N THR A 30 -2.71 -1.14 7.29
CA THR A 30 -1.92 -2.16 7.99
C THR A 30 -2.19 -3.55 7.40
N THR A 31 -3.46 -3.88 7.20
CA THR A 31 -3.86 -5.18 6.63
C THR A 31 -3.25 -5.37 5.24
N ILE A 32 -3.40 -4.40 4.33
CA ILE A 32 -2.88 -4.50 2.96
C ILE A 32 -1.36 -4.55 2.95
N ALA A 33 -0.68 -3.67 3.70
CA ALA A 33 0.78 -3.67 3.75
C ALA A 33 1.34 -4.99 4.29
N THR A 34 0.73 -5.54 5.36
CA THR A 34 1.11 -6.83 5.93
C THR A 34 0.80 -8.00 5.01
N LEU A 35 -0.35 -7.99 4.33
CA LEU A 35 -0.70 -9.03 3.36
C LEU A 35 0.26 -9.03 2.16
N LEU A 36 0.63 -7.87 1.63
CA LEU A 36 1.64 -7.75 0.58
C LEU A 36 3.00 -8.27 1.04
N TYR A 37 3.43 -7.89 2.25
CA TYR A 37 4.66 -8.40 2.83
C TYR A 37 4.67 -9.93 2.93
N ASN A 38 3.61 -10.52 3.47
CA ASN A 38 3.50 -11.98 3.62
C ASN A 38 3.41 -12.68 2.26
N LEU A 39 2.63 -12.15 1.32
CA LEU A 39 2.47 -12.68 -0.04
C LEU A 39 3.84 -12.73 -0.76
N PHE A 40 4.56 -11.62 -0.78
CA PHE A 40 5.83 -11.55 -1.49
C PHE A 40 6.91 -12.43 -0.84
N ARG A 41 6.86 -12.62 0.48
CA ARG A 41 7.71 -13.62 1.15
C ARG A 41 7.33 -15.05 0.75
N LYS A 42 6.03 -15.39 0.67
CA LYS A 42 5.57 -16.69 0.14
C LYS A 42 6.03 -16.92 -1.31
N LEU A 43 6.10 -15.86 -2.12
CA LEU A 43 6.62 -15.91 -3.49
C LEU A 43 8.15 -15.98 -3.58
N GLY A 44 8.86 -16.01 -2.45
CA GLY A 44 10.31 -16.20 -2.39
C GLY A 44 11.15 -14.91 -2.43
N HIS A 45 10.52 -13.74 -2.30
CA HIS A 45 11.22 -12.47 -2.27
C HIS A 45 11.71 -12.09 -0.86
N LYS A 46 12.78 -11.31 -0.80
CA LYS A 46 13.19 -10.59 0.41
C LYS A 46 12.45 -9.25 0.49
N VAL A 47 11.75 -9.04 1.59
CA VAL A 47 10.74 -7.97 1.70
C VAL A 47 10.89 -7.19 3.00
N GLY A 48 10.75 -5.87 2.91
CA GLY A 48 10.58 -4.98 4.05
C GLY A 48 9.10 -4.61 4.28
N LEU A 49 8.76 -4.35 5.54
CA LEU A 49 7.46 -3.81 5.96
C LEU A 49 7.66 -2.64 6.90
N LEU A 50 6.97 -1.53 6.65
CA LEU A 50 6.86 -0.40 7.57
C LEU A 50 5.38 -0.19 7.91
N SER A 51 5.01 -0.49 9.15
CA SER A 51 3.61 -0.50 9.59
C SER A 51 3.44 0.02 11.02
N THR A 52 2.20 0.31 11.38
CA THR A 52 1.82 0.79 12.71
C THR A 52 2.18 -0.20 13.83
N VAL A 53 2.08 -1.50 13.54
CA VAL A 53 2.24 -2.56 14.57
C VAL A 53 3.69 -2.94 14.76
N CYS A 54 4.40 -3.19 13.68
CA CYS A 54 5.80 -3.60 13.70
C CYS A 54 6.42 -3.38 12.31
N ASN A 55 7.67 -2.98 12.28
CA ASN A 55 8.46 -2.98 11.06
C ASN A 55 9.16 -4.33 10.89
N TYR A 56 9.39 -4.75 9.65
CA TYR A 56 10.14 -5.98 9.37
C TYR A 56 11.20 -5.74 8.30
N ILE A 57 12.37 -6.33 8.50
CA ILE A 57 13.45 -6.39 7.52
C ILE A 57 13.69 -7.88 7.22
N ASP A 58 13.12 -8.41 6.15
CA ASP A 58 13.22 -9.81 5.72
C ASP A 58 12.99 -10.84 6.86
N GLY A 59 11.96 -10.62 7.67
CA GLY A 59 11.59 -11.50 8.79
C GLY A 59 12.12 -11.05 10.16
N GLU A 60 13.12 -10.18 10.21
CA GLU A 60 13.58 -9.58 11.47
C GLU A 60 12.61 -8.46 11.89
N ALA A 61 12.06 -8.58 13.10
CA ALA A 61 11.18 -7.58 13.67
C ALA A 61 11.97 -6.38 14.20
N VAL A 62 11.53 -5.17 13.84
CA VAL A 62 12.09 -3.91 14.33
C VAL A 62 10.94 -3.10 14.95
N PRO A 63 11.05 -2.63 16.19
CA PRO A 63 10.01 -1.85 16.85
C PRO A 63 9.56 -0.67 15.98
N ALA A 64 8.26 -0.37 16.03
CA ALA A 64 7.64 0.75 15.33
C ALA A 64 7.17 1.78 16.36
N ASP A 65 7.75 2.98 16.35
CA ASP A 65 7.32 4.08 17.22
C ASP A 65 6.16 4.86 16.59
N HIS A 66 6.06 4.86 15.26
CA HIS A 66 5.05 5.58 14.49
C HIS A 66 4.62 4.77 13.27
N THR A 67 3.37 4.94 12.84
CA THR A 67 2.82 4.34 11.60
C THR A 67 3.72 4.62 10.39
N THR A 68 4.22 5.85 10.28
CA THR A 68 5.21 6.27 9.29
C THR A 68 6.28 7.04 10.05
N PRO A 69 7.52 6.55 10.11
CA PRO A 69 8.61 7.21 10.81
C PRO A 69 8.90 8.63 10.30
N ASP A 70 9.72 9.39 11.03
CA ASP A 70 10.30 10.63 10.53
C ASP A 70 11.25 10.36 9.34
N PRO A 71 11.62 11.39 8.56
CA PRO A 71 12.40 11.18 7.33
C PRO A 71 13.76 10.52 7.53
N ILE A 72 14.41 10.75 8.67
CA ILE A 72 15.75 10.20 8.96
C ILE A 72 15.62 8.71 9.27
N ALA A 73 14.80 8.36 10.27
CA ALA A 73 14.53 6.98 10.65
C ALA A 73 13.95 6.15 9.49
N LEU A 74 13.10 6.76 8.67
CA LEU A 74 12.52 6.12 7.49
C LEU A 74 13.59 5.75 6.45
N ASN A 75 14.48 6.66 6.10
CA ASN A 75 15.56 6.39 5.14
C ASN A 75 16.61 5.43 5.70
N GLU A 76 16.89 5.48 7.01
CA GLU A 76 17.76 4.51 7.68
C GLU A 76 17.18 3.09 7.58
N LEU A 77 15.89 2.90 7.89
CA LEU A 77 15.22 1.60 7.75
C LEU A 77 15.25 1.09 6.31
N LEU A 78 14.97 1.95 5.33
CA LEU A 78 15.06 1.59 3.91
C LEU A 78 16.49 1.19 3.51
N ALA A 79 17.51 1.90 4.00
CA ALA A 79 18.92 1.57 3.74
C ALA A 79 19.30 0.21 4.38
N ARG A 80 18.83 -0.09 5.59
CA ARG A 80 18.99 -1.40 6.22
C ARG A 80 18.31 -2.51 5.41
N MET A 81 17.11 -2.28 4.88
CA MET A 81 16.42 -3.22 4.00
C MET A 81 17.23 -3.51 2.72
N VAL A 82 17.78 -2.47 2.09
CA VAL A 82 18.66 -2.64 0.91
C VAL A 82 19.88 -3.47 1.29
N SER A 83 20.53 -3.20 2.42
CA SER A 83 21.71 -3.94 2.89
C SER A 83 21.40 -5.40 3.23
N ALA A 84 20.17 -5.70 3.67
CA ALA A 84 19.70 -7.07 3.90
C ALA A 84 19.31 -7.80 2.59
N GLY A 85 19.35 -7.10 1.44
CA GLY A 85 19.02 -7.64 0.12
C GLY A 85 17.52 -7.65 -0.17
N CYS A 86 16.71 -6.87 0.53
CA CYS A 86 15.30 -6.69 0.19
C CYS A 86 15.17 -6.05 -1.19
N THR A 87 14.23 -6.55 -1.99
CA THR A 87 13.88 -6.02 -3.32
C THR A 87 12.55 -5.26 -3.31
N TYR A 88 11.73 -5.50 -2.31
CA TYR A 88 10.43 -4.85 -2.11
C TYR A 88 10.34 -4.27 -0.71
N CYS A 89 9.58 -3.18 -0.58
CA CYS A 89 9.14 -2.66 0.71
C CYS A 89 7.70 -2.19 0.59
N PHE A 90 6.84 -2.63 1.51
CA PHE A 90 5.46 -2.19 1.64
C PHE A 90 5.33 -1.31 2.87
N MET A 91 4.72 -0.12 2.73
CA MET A 91 4.63 0.81 3.85
C MET A 91 3.28 1.48 3.97
N GLU A 92 2.88 1.75 5.19
CA GLU A 92 1.74 2.61 5.49
C GLU A 92 2.14 4.09 5.33
N CYS A 93 1.35 4.84 4.55
CA CYS A 93 1.48 6.27 4.39
C CYS A 93 0.32 6.96 5.13
N SER A 94 0.56 7.40 6.39
CA SER A 94 -0.45 8.11 7.17
C SER A 94 -0.69 9.52 6.62
N SER A 95 -1.90 10.07 6.81
CA SER A 95 -2.20 11.45 6.39
C SER A 95 -1.33 12.49 7.07
N HIS A 96 -0.94 12.24 8.33
CA HIS A 96 0.02 13.08 9.06
C HIS A 96 1.38 13.08 8.39
N ALA A 97 1.91 11.89 8.07
CA ALA A 97 3.22 11.76 7.44
C ALA A 97 3.27 12.40 6.05
N ILE A 98 2.20 12.25 5.26
CA ILE A 98 2.08 12.88 3.96
C ILE A 98 2.05 14.41 4.12
N HIS A 99 1.17 14.93 4.98
CA HIS A 99 1.03 16.36 5.23
C HIS A 99 2.29 17.01 5.83
N GLN A 100 3.01 16.27 6.68
CA GLN A 100 4.27 16.71 7.30
C GLN A 100 5.49 16.44 6.41
N HIS A 101 5.33 16.02 5.16
CA HIS A 101 6.40 15.72 4.20
C HIS A 101 7.41 14.67 4.69
N ARG A 102 7.01 13.76 5.61
CA ARG A 102 7.91 12.70 6.11
C ARG A 102 8.37 11.74 5.00
N ILE A 103 7.54 11.57 3.96
CA ILE A 103 7.83 10.73 2.80
C ILE A 103 8.40 11.52 1.61
N GLY A 104 8.73 12.81 1.82
CA GLY A 104 9.34 13.66 0.80
C GLY A 104 10.71 13.12 0.36
N GLY A 105 10.97 13.16 -0.94
CA GLY A 105 12.21 12.64 -1.53
C GLY A 105 12.21 11.14 -1.83
N LEU A 106 11.27 10.35 -1.30
CA LEU A 106 11.18 8.92 -1.59
C LEU A 106 10.69 8.66 -3.02
N HIS A 107 11.24 7.60 -3.61
CA HIS A 107 10.82 7.11 -4.92
C HIS A 107 9.90 5.90 -4.76
N PHE A 108 8.60 6.08 -5.07
CA PHE A 108 7.61 5.01 -5.02
C PHE A 108 7.46 4.31 -6.37
N ALA A 109 7.45 2.98 -6.35
CA ALA A 109 7.07 2.14 -7.48
C ALA A 109 5.55 2.05 -7.64
N GLY A 110 4.79 2.26 -6.56
CA GLY A 110 3.34 2.26 -6.58
C GLY A 110 2.69 2.84 -5.34
N GLY A 111 1.41 3.16 -5.47
CA GLY A 111 0.58 3.65 -4.39
C GLY A 111 -0.83 3.07 -4.42
N LEU A 112 -1.38 2.74 -3.25
CA LEU A 112 -2.72 2.20 -3.09
C LEU A 112 -3.58 3.11 -2.23
N PHE A 113 -4.82 3.32 -2.68
CA PHE A 113 -5.88 3.98 -1.90
C PHE A 113 -6.94 2.97 -1.50
N THR A 114 -7.24 2.91 -0.20
CA THR A 114 -8.22 1.96 0.36
C THR A 114 -9.62 2.56 0.47
N ASN A 115 -9.80 3.53 1.33
CA ASN A 115 -11.07 4.22 1.59
C ASN A 115 -10.84 5.53 2.35
N LEU A 116 -11.89 6.36 2.41
CA LEU A 116 -11.88 7.60 3.19
C LEU A 116 -13.17 7.75 3.99
N THR A 117 -13.06 7.63 5.30
CA THR A 117 -14.12 7.94 6.27
C THR A 117 -13.70 9.11 7.17
N ARG A 118 -14.60 9.64 7.98
CA ARG A 118 -14.25 10.72 8.92
C ARG A 118 -13.31 10.21 10.00
N ASP A 119 -12.10 10.79 10.04
CA ASP A 119 -11.05 10.46 11.00
C ASP A 119 -10.05 11.62 11.08
N HIS A 120 -9.26 11.69 12.14
CA HIS A 120 -8.17 12.68 12.33
C HIS A 120 -8.58 14.14 12.13
N LEU A 121 -9.83 14.51 12.44
CA LEU A 121 -10.33 15.90 12.29
C LEU A 121 -9.78 16.83 13.38
N ASP A 122 -9.30 16.29 14.48
CA ASP A 122 -8.52 17.00 15.48
C ASP A 122 -7.27 17.67 14.89
N TYR A 123 -6.57 16.95 14.00
CA TYR A 123 -5.38 17.43 13.30
C TYR A 123 -5.72 18.22 12.01
N HIS A 124 -6.49 17.63 11.11
CA HIS A 124 -6.76 18.22 9.79
C HIS A 124 -7.83 19.30 9.78
N LYS A 125 -8.59 19.47 10.89
CA LYS A 125 -9.67 20.45 11.12
C LYS A 125 -10.90 20.20 10.25
N THR A 126 -10.75 19.85 8.96
CA THR A 126 -11.86 19.58 8.05
C THR A 126 -11.65 18.26 7.30
N PHE A 127 -12.76 17.67 6.87
CA PHE A 127 -12.72 16.46 6.03
C PHE A 127 -12.02 16.73 4.68
N GLU A 128 -12.18 17.94 4.16
CA GLU A 128 -11.53 18.33 2.91
C GLU A 128 -10.00 18.38 3.06
N ASN A 129 -9.48 18.97 4.12
CA ASN A 129 -8.04 18.99 4.39
C ASN A 129 -7.49 17.56 4.57
N TYR A 130 -8.22 16.70 5.28
CA TYR A 130 -7.86 15.30 5.46
C TYR A 130 -7.80 14.55 4.12
N ARG A 131 -8.81 14.74 3.27
CA ARG A 131 -8.86 14.17 1.92
C ARG A 131 -7.70 14.68 1.06
N ASN A 132 -7.48 15.99 1.03
CA ASN A 132 -6.42 16.62 0.27
C ASN A 132 -5.02 16.19 0.74
N ALA A 133 -4.80 16.02 2.05
CA ALA A 133 -3.55 15.49 2.58
C ALA A 133 -3.23 14.09 2.02
N LYS A 134 -4.23 13.19 1.93
CA LYS A 134 -4.00 11.87 1.31
C LYS A 134 -3.78 11.95 -0.20
N LYS A 135 -4.47 12.87 -0.89
CA LYS A 135 -4.30 13.08 -2.33
C LYS A 135 -2.88 13.50 -2.69
N MET A 136 -2.20 14.28 -1.84
CA MET A 136 -0.80 14.68 -2.07
C MET A 136 0.12 13.48 -2.31
N PHE A 137 -0.15 12.30 -1.72
CA PHE A 137 0.61 11.09 -1.97
C PHE A 137 0.54 10.65 -3.44
N PHE A 138 -0.64 10.69 -4.06
CA PHE A 138 -0.82 10.33 -5.47
C PHE A 138 -0.27 11.40 -6.41
N ASP A 139 -0.33 12.67 -6.02
CA ASP A 139 0.21 13.79 -6.81
C ASP A 139 1.74 13.73 -6.93
N MET A 140 2.43 13.12 -5.94
CA MET A 140 3.88 12.97 -5.95
C MET A 140 4.39 11.72 -6.69
N LEU A 141 3.52 10.77 -7.04
CA LEU A 141 3.93 9.54 -7.72
C LEU A 141 4.54 9.84 -9.10
N PRO A 142 5.71 9.25 -9.43
CA PRO A 142 6.32 9.45 -10.74
C PRO A 142 5.55 8.74 -11.85
N LYS A 143 5.78 9.14 -13.10
CA LYS A 143 5.16 8.51 -14.29
C LYS A 143 5.46 7.01 -14.42
N THR A 144 6.56 6.55 -13.83
CA THR A 144 7.00 5.15 -13.84
C THR A 144 6.27 4.29 -12.80
N ALA A 145 5.55 4.92 -11.86
CA ALA A 145 4.78 4.24 -10.83
C ALA A 145 3.40 3.81 -11.32
N PHE A 146 2.73 2.96 -10.53
CA PHE A 146 1.30 2.71 -10.64
C PHE A 146 0.54 3.36 -9.48
N ALA A 147 -0.72 3.66 -9.69
CA ALA A 147 -1.66 4.11 -8.66
C ALA A 147 -2.91 3.23 -8.70
N VAL A 148 -3.19 2.50 -7.63
CA VAL A 148 -4.38 1.64 -7.51
C VAL A 148 -5.37 2.30 -6.58
N THR A 149 -6.60 2.55 -7.06
CA THR A 149 -7.64 3.23 -6.29
C THR A 149 -8.92 2.41 -6.18
N ASN A 150 -9.55 2.49 -5.01
CA ASN A 150 -10.83 1.85 -4.75
C ASN A 150 -11.98 2.62 -5.43
N ALA A 151 -12.58 2.05 -6.46
CA ALA A 151 -13.72 2.64 -7.16
C ALA A 151 -15.05 2.54 -6.39
N ASP A 152 -15.11 1.74 -5.33
CA ASP A 152 -16.29 1.66 -4.45
C ASP A 152 -16.33 2.82 -3.45
N ASP A 153 -15.19 3.46 -3.17
CA ASP A 153 -15.14 4.69 -2.35
C ASP A 153 -15.43 5.91 -3.21
N LYS A 154 -16.33 6.78 -2.72
CA LYS A 154 -16.72 8.01 -3.42
C LYS A 154 -15.57 8.99 -3.68
N ASN A 155 -14.50 8.91 -2.91
CA ASN A 155 -13.30 9.73 -3.07
C ASN A 155 -12.22 9.02 -3.91
N GLY A 156 -12.42 7.76 -4.30
CA GLY A 156 -11.41 6.96 -5.01
C GLY A 156 -10.88 7.65 -6.27
N LEU A 157 -11.76 8.07 -7.16
CA LEU A 157 -11.37 8.77 -8.38
C LEU A 157 -10.76 10.15 -8.11
N PHE A 158 -11.21 10.84 -7.06
CA PHE A 158 -10.63 12.12 -6.66
C PHE A 158 -9.16 11.96 -6.23
N MET A 159 -8.81 10.89 -5.53
CA MET A 159 -7.44 10.65 -5.07
C MET A 159 -6.43 10.59 -6.22
N VAL A 160 -6.83 10.05 -7.35
CA VAL A 160 -5.95 9.87 -8.53
C VAL A 160 -6.17 10.90 -9.63
N GLN A 161 -7.02 11.89 -9.39
CA GLN A 161 -7.23 13.00 -10.31
C GLN A 161 -5.91 13.77 -10.51
N ASN A 162 -5.47 13.90 -11.76
CA ASN A 162 -4.18 14.49 -12.17
C ASN A 162 -2.93 13.70 -11.71
N CYS A 163 -3.09 12.45 -11.25
CA CYS A 163 -1.96 11.58 -10.96
C CYS A 163 -1.16 11.31 -12.25
N LYS A 164 0.18 11.41 -12.17
CA LYS A 164 1.08 11.16 -13.31
C LYS A 164 1.35 9.67 -13.53
N ALA A 165 1.13 8.85 -12.51
CA ALA A 165 1.34 7.41 -12.55
C ALA A 165 0.28 6.69 -13.41
N SER A 166 0.54 5.44 -13.77
CA SER A 166 -0.46 4.57 -14.41
C SER A 166 -1.58 4.27 -13.43
N VAL A 167 -2.77 4.83 -13.65
CA VAL A 167 -3.93 4.64 -12.77
C VAL A 167 -4.66 3.35 -13.11
N LYS A 168 -4.95 2.55 -12.07
CA LYS A 168 -5.80 1.36 -12.11
C LYS A 168 -6.83 1.42 -11.00
N THR A 169 -8.02 0.91 -11.29
CA THR A 169 -9.13 0.84 -10.36
C THR A 169 -9.38 -0.59 -9.89
N TYR A 170 -9.85 -0.73 -8.66
CA TYR A 170 -10.38 -2.01 -8.18
C TYR A 170 -11.76 -1.83 -7.53
N SER A 171 -12.61 -2.85 -7.62
CA SER A 171 -13.96 -2.81 -7.09
C SER A 171 -14.54 -4.20 -6.87
N ILE A 172 -15.37 -4.33 -5.83
CA ILE A 172 -16.22 -5.49 -5.57
C ILE A 172 -17.69 -5.22 -5.93
N GLN A 173 -18.04 -4.00 -6.37
CA GLN A 173 -19.42 -3.59 -6.67
C GLN A 173 -19.59 -3.00 -8.06
N ARG A 174 -18.54 -2.43 -8.65
CA ARG A 174 -18.60 -1.65 -9.89
C ARG A 174 -17.70 -2.26 -10.96
N VAL A 175 -17.82 -1.74 -12.18
CA VAL A 175 -16.85 -2.03 -13.25
C VAL A 175 -15.52 -1.34 -12.88
N ALA A 176 -14.43 -2.08 -12.95
CA ALA A 176 -13.08 -1.63 -12.61
C ALA A 176 -12.05 -2.46 -13.39
N ASP A 177 -10.78 -2.03 -13.38
CA ASP A 177 -9.67 -2.79 -13.99
C ASP A 177 -9.47 -4.14 -13.30
N TYR A 178 -9.59 -4.19 -11.97
CA TYR A 178 -9.54 -5.41 -11.17
C TYR A 178 -10.87 -5.60 -10.44
N ARG A 179 -11.41 -6.83 -10.48
CA ARG A 179 -12.71 -7.13 -9.89
C ARG A 179 -12.68 -8.39 -9.07
N ALA A 180 -13.47 -8.39 -8.00
CA ALA A 180 -13.75 -9.59 -7.23
C ALA A 180 -15.24 -9.72 -6.95
N ARG A 181 -15.72 -10.97 -6.86
CA ARG A 181 -17.06 -11.32 -6.38
C ARG A 181 -16.96 -12.36 -5.28
N ILE A 182 -17.84 -12.27 -4.29
CA ILE A 182 -18.00 -13.32 -3.29
C ILE A 182 -18.93 -14.36 -3.90
N LEU A 183 -18.44 -15.58 -4.05
CA LEU A 183 -19.23 -16.74 -4.50
C LEU A 183 -19.90 -17.38 -3.29
N GLU A 184 -19.13 -17.66 -2.24
CA GLU A 184 -19.61 -18.27 -1.00
C GLU A 184 -18.93 -17.66 0.21
N CYS A 185 -19.62 -17.64 1.36
CA CYS A 185 -19.10 -17.16 2.62
C CYS A 185 -19.42 -18.18 3.73
N HIS A 186 -18.38 -18.71 4.37
CA HIS A 186 -18.44 -19.67 5.46
C HIS A 186 -17.75 -19.15 6.72
N PHE A 187 -17.91 -19.85 7.85
CA PHE A 187 -17.24 -19.48 9.11
C PHE A 187 -15.70 -19.58 9.03
N GLU A 188 -15.19 -20.47 8.16
CA GLU A 188 -13.75 -20.72 8.02
C GLU A 188 -13.09 -19.91 6.90
N GLY A 189 -13.89 -19.21 6.08
CA GLY A 189 -13.35 -18.43 4.96
C GLY A 189 -14.36 -18.11 3.89
N MET A 190 -13.88 -17.65 2.75
CA MET A 190 -14.71 -17.29 1.59
C MET A 190 -14.17 -17.92 0.31
N TYR A 191 -15.09 -18.24 -0.61
CA TYR A 191 -14.77 -18.47 -2.00
C TYR A 191 -15.03 -17.21 -2.81
N LEU A 192 -14.01 -16.77 -3.51
CA LEU A 192 -14.02 -15.53 -4.29
C LEU A 192 -13.76 -15.85 -5.77
N GLU A 193 -14.33 -15.06 -6.65
CA GLU A 193 -13.85 -14.94 -8.02
C GLU A 193 -13.06 -13.64 -8.14
N ILE A 194 -11.79 -13.71 -8.51
CA ILE A 194 -10.92 -12.57 -8.78
C ILE A 194 -10.48 -12.62 -10.23
N ASP A 195 -10.85 -11.62 -11.02
CA ASP A 195 -10.58 -11.54 -12.46
C ASP A 195 -10.94 -12.83 -13.23
N GLY A 196 -12.10 -13.42 -12.91
CA GLY A 196 -12.61 -14.64 -13.56
C GLY A 196 -11.99 -15.95 -13.08
N LYS A 197 -11.17 -15.93 -12.02
CA LYS A 197 -10.55 -17.10 -11.40
C LYS A 197 -11.07 -17.30 -9.99
N GLU A 198 -11.40 -18.54 -9.64
CA GLU A 198 -11.88 -18.90 -8.31
C GLU A 198 -10.72 -19.12 -7.34
N VAL A 199 -10.86 -18.63 -6.12
CA VAL A 199 -9.88 -18.80 -5.03
C VAL A 199 -10.58 -18.90 -3.69
N GLY A 200 -10.20 -19.89 -2.87
CA GLY A 200 -10.60 -19.98 -1.46
C GLY A 200 -9.64 -19.19 -0.59
N VAL A 201 -10.15 -18.39 0.33
CA VAL A 201 -9.35 -17.58 1.25
C VAL A 201 -9.83 -17.74 2.69
N GLN A 202 -8.89 -17.75 3.65
CA GLN A 202 -9.19 -17.87 5.08
C GLN A 202 -9.51 -16.51 5.73
N PHE A 203 -10.26 -15.66 5.02
CA PHE A 203 -10.71 -14.36 5.49
C PHE A 203 -12.22 -14.26 5.43
N ILE A 204 -12.82 -13.48 6.32
CA ILE A 204 -14.26 -13.25 6.40
C ILE A 204 -14.55 -11.75 6.29
N GLY A 205 -15.66 -11.40 5.63
CA GLY A 205 -16.17 -10.04 5.55
C GLY A 205 -15.77 -9.28 4.28
N ARG A 206 -16.73 -8.51 3.75
CA ARG A 206 -16.61 -7.78 2.48
C ARG A 206 -15.42 -6.82 2.43
N PHE A 207 -15.07 -6.20 3.56
CA PHE A 207 -13.92 -5.30 3.63
C PHE A 207 -12.60 -6.03 3.39
N ASN A 208 -12.50 -7.30 3.81
CA ASN A 208 -11.32 -8.12 3.54
C ASN A 208 -11.23 -8.52 2.06
N VAL A 209 -12.36 -8.74 1.38
CA VAL A 209 -12.36 -8.98 -0.07
C VAL A 209 -11.79 -7.77 -0.82
N SER A 210 -12.19 -6.56 -0.43
CA SER A 210 -11.64 -5.32 -0.99
C SER A 210 -10.13 -5.19 -0.73
N ASN A 211 -9.67 -5.53 0.48
CA ASN A 211 -8.24 -5.52 0.83
C ASN A 211 -7.46 -6.57 0.01
N LEU A 212 -7.97 -7.79 -0.10
CA LEU A 212 -7.35 -8.87 -0.89
C LEU A 212 -7.27 -8.53 -2.37
N LEU A 213 -8.32 -7.90 -2.91
CA LEU A 213 -8.31 -7.45 -4.30
C LEU A 213 -7.27 -6.35 -4.56
N ALA A 214 -7.09 -5.41 -3.62
CA ALA A 214 -6.03 -4.40 -3.69
C ALA A 214 -4.63 -5.05 -3.64
N VAL A 215 -4.44 -6.08 -2.80
CA VAL A 215 -3.20 -6.87 -2.72
C VAL A 215 -2.91 -7.58 -4.04
N TYR A 216 -3.92 -8.28 -4.60
CA TYR A 216 -3.81 -8.93 -5.90
C TYR A 216 -3.43 -7.96 -7.01
N ALA A 217 -4.13 -6.84 -7.12
CA ALA A 217 -3.87 -5.81 -8.13
C ALA A 217 -2.43 -5.27 -8.02
N ALA A 218 -1.96 -4.96 -6.81
CA ALA A 218 -0.60 -4.48 -6.59
C ALA A 218 0.45 -5.54 -6.97
N ALA A 219 0.23 -6.81 -6.62
CA ALA A 219 1.16 -7.89 -6.93
C ALA A 219 1.30 -8.09 -8.45
N VAL A 220 0.19 -8.12 -9.17
CA VAL A 220 0.19 -8.25 -10.64
C VAL A 220 0.87 -7.04 -11.31
N LEU A 221 0.64 -5.82 -10.81
CA LEU A 221 1.29 -4.60 -11.32
C LEU A 221 2.78 -4.54 -11.00
N LEU A 222 3.24 -5.22 -9.95
CA LEU A 222 4.66 -5.39 -9.65
C LEU A 222 5.34 -6.47 -10.52
N GLY A 223 4.56 -7.20 -11.33
CA GLY A 223 5.05 -8.17 -12.29
C GLY A 223 4.95 -9.63 -11.85
N GLU A 224 4.26 -9.91 -10.74
CA GLU A 224 4.03 -11.29 -10.28
C GLU A 224 2.99 -12.00 -11.17
N ASP A 225 3.17 -13.31 -11.35
CA ASP A 225 2.21 -14.14 -12.10
C ASP A 225 0.86 -14.20 -11.35
N ALA A 226 -0.21 -13.88 -12.06
CA ALA A 226 -1.54 -13.79 -11.49
C ALA A 226 -2.02 -15.12 -10.85
N GLN A 227 -1.64 -16.27 -11.43
CA GLN A 227 -2.02 -17.58 -10.88
C GLN A 227 -1.21 -17.89 -9.63
N ALA A 228 0.11 -17.60 -9.64
CA ALA A 228 0.97 -17.78 -8.48
C ALA A 228 0.52 -16.90 -7.30
N VAL A 229 0.09 -15.66 -7.58
CA VAL A 229 -0.48 -14.75 -6.56
C VAL A 229 -1.73 -15.36 -5.93
N LEU A 230 -2.70 -15.86 -6.72
CA LEU A 230 -3.93 -16.46 -6.18
C LEU A 230 -3.64 -17.71 -5.34
N VAL A 231 -2.74 -18.57 -5.81
CA VAL A 231 -2.30 -19.74 -5.03
C VAL A 231 -1.63 -19.35 -3.72
N ALA A 232 -0.82 -18.30 -3.71
CA ALA A 232 -0.16 -17.82 -2.50
C ALA A 232 -1.11 -17.09 -1.53
N MET A 233 -2.26 -16.60 -2.03
CA MET A 233 -3.30 -15.95 -1.21
C MET A 233 -4.27 -16.96 -0.56
N SER A 234 -4.39 -18.18 -1.10
CA SER A 234 -5.16 -19.28 -0.53
C SER A 234 -4.40 -19.93 0.63
#